data_db5c8181a8a2fc422001e62541d1526f
#
_entry.id   db5c8181a8a2fc422001e62541d1526f
#
_cell.length_a   1.000
_cell.length_b   1.000
_cell.length_c   1.000
_cell.angle_alpha   90.00
_cell.angle_beta   90.00
_cell.angle_gamma   90.00
#
_symmetry.space_group_name_H-M   'P 1'
#
loop_
_entity.id
_entity.type
_entity.pdbx_description
1 polymer ?
#
loop_
_entity_poly.entity_id
_entity_poly.type
_entity_poly.pdbx_seq_one_letter_code
_entity_poly.pdbx_strand_id
1 'polypeptide(L)'
;MYLITVEGGDGSGKGEAVRILTELLAYYPFNEVHRTHEPRRHSDLGKLALEAVKVGDKTPLQEAGLFAADRLDHSHTWIKPRLERGEVVVSDRNIHSSIIYQGVVGELGIDTVCQVNSASMIPDLVVWIDCDPDRAIERIKHATLRMSSDKQEYFETPEIQKTIRQGFDDLFTGEIQVASPFDKCCIVGPILNEGGLDELRQKLKHELRQFFNRRPAPLNVDADKVDRYLLNKLAHDVQQQTRLPGAPMERTSVHIGWLSGQSPAQWMQTAEDEWDSAQARQSDVPSNPLARSSWSILGTLSLMAGSCEIPRLHKSLGPHRMVTQRHTQRLVKWLEEANWIHRQQNHIPFAEGQVFKLRDAWIGFARLTLAMWPFRVALSTWRKNNPEVPWEKALEDILKQSNAQLNKAVENTIERLNILTSGHENCPVPENAEQLLVWWSMPPPDHSSS
;
A
#
# COMPACT_ATOMS: atom_id res chain seq x y z
N MET A 1 -2.41 -1.51 4.81
CA MET A 1 -1.51 -2.14 3.84
C MET A 1 -0.14 -2.42 4.43
N TYR A 2 0.54 -1.43 5.00
CA TYR A 2 1.86 -1.58 5.61
C TYR A 2 1.89 -1.08 7.05
N LEU A 3 2.56 -1.83 7.92
CA LEU A 3 2.93 -1.41 9.27
C LEU A 3 4.39 -0.94 9.24
N ILE A 4 4.60 0.35 9.51
CA ILE A 4 5.92 0.96 9.60
C ILE A 4 6.17 1.30 11.06
N THR A 5 7.28 0.89 11.62
CA THR A 5 7.62 1.17 13.02
C THR A 5 8.88 2.02 13.12
N VAL A 6 8.91 2.87 14.11
CA VAL A 6 10.06 3.72 14.41
C VAL A 6 10.63 3.30 15.76
N GLU A 7 11.87 2.87 15.75
CA GLU A 7 12.57 2.29 16.90
C GLU A 7 13.79 3.12 17.29
N GLY A 8 14.28 2.92 18.49
CA GLY A 8 15.46 3.60 19.04
C GLY A 8 15.32 3.93 20.51
N GLY A 9 16.39 4.41 21.13
CA GLY A 9 16.45 4.83 22.54
C GLY A 9 15.55 6.03 22.84
N ASP A 10 15.31 6.28 24.13
CA ASP A 10 14.58 7.47 24.55
C ASP A 10 15.40 8.73 24.24
N GLY A 11 14.73 9.82 23.86
CA GLY A 11 15.40 11.05 23.42
C GLY A 11 15.99 11.02 22.00
N SER A 12 15.97 9.87 21.28
CA SER A 12 16.52 9.77 19.91
C SER A 12 15.76 10.60 18.86
N GLY A 13 14.52 10.99 19.15
CA GLY A 13 13.68 11.78 18.24
C GLY A 13 12.68 10.97 17.43
N LYS A 14 12.33 9.77 17.89
CA LYS A 14 11.32 8.89 17.26
C LYS A 14 10.00 9.58 16.96
N GLY A 15 9.44 10.33 17.93
CA GLY A 15 8.17 11.02 17.74
C GLY A 15 8.18 12.02 16.57
N GLU A 16 9.31 12.69 16.35
CA GLU A 16 9.48 13.59 15.21
C GLU A 16 9.66 12.81 13.91
N ALA A 17 10.38 11.69 13.94
CA ALA A 17 10.50 10.79 12.80
C ALA A 17 9.13 10.21 12.38
N VAL A 18 8.28 9.80 13.33
CA VAL A 18 6.90 9.37 13.08
C VAL A 18 6.09 10.47 12.41
N ARG A 19 6.19 11.72 12.88
CA ARG A 19 5.52 12.86 12.26
C ARG A 19 5.96 13.06 10.82
N ILE A 20 7.27 13.09 10.58
CA ILE A 20 7.86 13.28 9.25
C ILE A 20 7.47 12.12 8.31
N LEU A 21 7.57 10.87 8.76
CA LEU A 21 7.17 9.70 7.97
C LEU A 21 5.69 9.77 7.57
N THR A 22 4.81 10.17 8.50
CA THR A 22 3.38 10.33 8.21
C THR A 22 3.13 11.37 7.12
N GLU A 23 3.82 12.51 7.19
CA GLU A 23 3.74 13.56 6.17
C GLU A 23 4.28 13.08 4.81
N LEU A 24 5.40 12.37 4.79
CA LEU A 24 5.99 11.83 3.57
C LEU A 24 5.08 10.77 2.93
N LEU A 25 4.48 9.90 3.74
CA LEU A 25 3.57 8.85 3.28
C LEU A 25 2.28 9.40 2.68
N ALA A 26 1.84 10.59 3.08
CA ALA A 26 0.68 11.25 2.48
C ALA A 26 0.86 11.57 0.97
N TYR A 27 2.10 11.57 0.47
CA TYR A 27 2.39 11.72 -0.97
C TYR A 27 2.36 10.38 -1.74
N TYR A 28 2.18 9.27 -1.05
CA TYR A 28 2.02 7.95 -1.67
C TYR A 28 0.54 7.61 -1.85
N PRO A 29 0.19 6.66 -2.73
CA PRO A 29 -1.20 6.35 -3.05
C PRO A 29 -1.86 5.46 -2.00
N PHE A 30 -1.68 5.78 -0.73
CA PHE A 30 -2.39 5.13 0.37
C PHE A 30 -3.72 5.82 0.63
N ASN A 31 -4.70 5.03 1.04
CA ASN A 31 -6.04 5.52 1.31
C ASN A 31 -6.01 6.50 2.50
N GLU A 32 -5.29 6.10 3.54
CA GLU A 32 -5.09 6.89 4.75
C GLU A 32 -3.78 6.49 5.44
N VAL A 33 -3.20 7.41 6.23
CA VAL A 33 -1.99 7.18 7.01
C VAL A 33 -2.28 7.49 8.47
N HIS A 34 -2.12 6.51 9.33
CA HIS A 34 -2.41 6.61 10.76
C HIS A 34 -1.15 6.60 11.58
N ARG A 35 -1.18 7.36 12.68
CA ARG A 35 -0.13 7.33 13.72
C ARG A 35 -0.62 6.61 14.94
N THR A 36 0.26 5.84 15.54
CA THR A 36 0.02 5.17 16.80
C THR A 36 1.32 5.06 17.60
N HIS A 37 1.27 4.46 18.76
CA HIS A 37 2.43 4.19 19.61
C HIS A 37 2.17 2.96 20.48
N GLU A 38 3.23 2.32 20.92
CA GLU A 38 3.19 1.20 21.87
C GLU A 38 4.13 1.46 23.05
N PRO A 39 3.67 1.18 24.29
CA PRO A 39 2.31 0.76 24.66
C PRO A 39 1.30 1.91 24.49
N ARG A 40 0.01 1.57 24.27
CA ARG A 40 -1.07 2.56 24.08
C ARG A 40 -1.44 3.22 25.40
N ARG A 41 -1.20 4.52 25.52
CA ARG A 41 -1.43 5.28 26.77
C ARG A 41 -2.89 5.37 27.20
N HIS A 42 -3.83 5.15 26.28
CA HIS A 42 -5.27 5.30 26.54
C HIS A 42 -5.99 3.94 26.67
N SER A 43 -5.35 2.80 26.32
CA SER A 43 -5.90 1.47 26.56
C SER A 43 -5.64 1.04 28.01
N ASP A 44 -6.50 0.18 28.54
CA ASP A 44 -6.29 -0.32 29.89
C ASP A 44 -5.07 -1.26 29.97
N LEU A 45 -4.83 -2.06 28.95
CA LEU A 45 -3.65 -2.90 28.85
C LEU A 45 -2.35 -2.10 28.77
N GLY A 46 -2.35 -1.03 27.95
CA GLY A 46 -1.20 -0.16 27.83
C GLY A 46 -0.90 0.63 29.11
N LYS A 47 -1.94 1.04 29.86
CA LYS A 47 -1.77 1.67 31.19
C LYS A 47 -1.12 0.69 32.17
N LEU A 48 -1.58 -0.56 32.19
CA LEU A 48 -1.00 -1.60 33.04
C LEU A 48 0.47 -1.87 32.70
N ALA A 49 0.81 -1.91 31.42
CA ALA A 49 2.19 -2.07 30.96
C ALA A 49 3.09 -0.91 31.43
N LEU A 50 2.61 0.34 31.28
CA LEU A 50 3.33 1.53 31.75
C LEU A 50 3.47 1.58 33.25
N GLU A 51 2.44 1.17 34.00
CA GLU A 51 2.48 1.12 35.45
C GLU A 51 3.48 0.07 35.95
N ALA A 52 3.56 -1.09 35.29
CA ALA A 52 4.53 -2.14 35.62
C ALA A 52 5.98 -1.61 35.60
N VAL A 53 6.34 -0.82 34.59
CA VAL A 53 7.66 -0.20 34.49
C VAL A 53 7.88 0.86 35.58
N LYS A 54 6.85 1.67 35.89
CA LYS A 54 6.95 2.73 36.90
C LYS A 54 7.09 2.22 38.32
N VAL A 55 6.36 1.16 38.65
CA VAL A 55 6.37 0.55 39.97
C VAL A 55 7.59 -0.35 40.16
N GLY A 56 8.00 -1.07 39.10
CA GLY A 56 9.16 -1.94 39.12
C GLY A 56 9.02 -3.19 40.02
N ASP A 57 7.76 -3.61 40.28
CA ASP A 57 7.46 -4.77 41.14
C ASP A 57 7.20 -6.08 40.38
N LYS A 58 7.23 -6.02 39.07
CA LYS A 58 6.94 -7.14 38.17
C LYS A 58 8.23 -7.89 37.80
N THR A 59 8.10 -9.21 37.63
CA THR A 59 9.17 -9.98 36.99
C THR A 59 9.30 -9.58 35.53
N PRO A 60 10.48 -9.79 34.90
CA PRO A 60 10.65 -9.48 33.46
C PRO A 60 9.62 -10.16 32.57
N LEU A 61 9.22 -11.40 32.90
CA LEU A 61 8.18 -12.11 32.13
C LEU A 61 6.78 -11.49 32.31
N GLN A 62 6.44 -11.04 33.52
CA GLN A 62 5.16 -10.36 33.78
C GLN A 62 5.10 -9.02 33.03
N GLU A 63 6.20 -8.27 33.07
CA GLU A 63 6.30 -7.00 32.33
C GLU A 63 6.16 -7.24 30.82
N ALA A 64 6.96 -8.17 30.25
CA ALA A 64 6.88 -8.52 28.83
C ALA A 64 5.48 -9.01 28.43
N GLY A 65 4.81 -9.78 29.32
CA GLY A 65 3.43 -10.24 29.11
C GLY A 65 2.42 -9.09 29.02
N LEU A 66 2.55 -8.04 29.84
CA LEU A 66 1.68 -6.86 29.78
C LEU A 66 1.89 -6.08 28.49
N PHE A 67 3.14 -5.84 28.07
CA PHE A 67 3.45 -5.22 26.77
C PHE A 67 2.93 -6.05 25.61
N ALA A 68 3.10 -7.38 25.66
CA ALA A 68 2.58 -8.29 24.65
C ALA A 68 1.05 -8.27 24.57
N ALA A 69 0.36 -8.25 25.71
CA ALA A 69 -1.10 -8.18 25.75
C ALA A 69 -1.63 -6.90 25.10
N ASP A 70 -1.05 -5.73 25.42
CA ASP A 70 -1.42 -4.49 24.74
C ASP A 70 -1.13 -4.53 23.24
N ARG A 71 0.02 -5.06 22.82
CA ARG A 71 0.40 -5.18 21.40
C ARG A 71 -0.53 -6.12 20.64
N LEU A 72 -0.89 -7.26 21.21
CA LEU A 72 -1.80 -8.22 20.59
C LEU A 72 -3.19 -7.61 20.39
N ASP A 73 -3.72 -6.96 21.42
CA ASP A 73 -5.00 -6.28 21.30
C ASP A 73 -4.91 -5.14 20.25
N HIS A 74 -3.87 -4.33 20.29
CA HIS A 74 -3.62 -3.26 19.30
C HIS A 74 -3.51 -3.81 17.88
N SER A 75 -2.76 -4.90 17.69
CA SER A 75 -2.57 -5.57 16.41
C SER A 75 -3.89 -5.99 15.79
N HIS A 76 -4.77 -6.64 16.54
CA HIS A 76 -5.98 -7.25 15.99
C HIS A 76 -7.20 -6.34 15.99
N THR A 77 -7.33 -5.45 16.97
CA THR A 77 -8.50 -4.57 17.10
C THR A 77 -8.34 -3.26 16.33
N TRP A 78 -7.10 -2.80 16.11
CA TRP A 78 -6.85 -1.48 15.55
C TRP A 78 -5.95 -1.48 14.31
N ILE A 79 -4.80 -2.16 14.33
CA ILE A 79 -3.84 -2.15 13.22
C ILE A 79 -4.37 -2.96 12.03
N LYS A 80 -4.64 -4.25 12.23
CA LYS A 80 -5.06 -5.17 11.16
C LYS A 80 -6.24 -4.68 10.32
N PRO A 81 -7.35 -4.19 10.92
CA PRO A 81 -8.48 -3.67 10.14
C PRO A 81 -8.11 -2.51 9.20
N ARG A 82 -7.13 -1.69 9.59
CA ARG A 82 -6.61 -0.60 8.76
C ARG A 82 -5.77 -1.10 7.60
N LEU A 83 -4.86 -2.04 7.88
CA LEU A 83 -4.03 -2.64 6.83
C LEU A 83 -4.89 -3.34 5.76
N GLU A 84 -5.95 -4.03 6.17
CA GLU A 84 -6.92 -4.69 5.28
C GLU A 84 -7.70 -3.71 4.40
N ARG A 85 -7.89 -2.45 4.85
CA ARG A 85 -8.48 -1.38 4.04
C ARG A 85 -7.48 -0.63 3.14
N GLY A 86 -6.24 -1.09 3.06
CA GLY A 86 -5.20 -0.46 2.24
C GLY A 86 -4.58 0.79 2.87
N GLU A 87 -4.79 0.99 4.17
CA GLU A 87 -4.23 2.10 4.94
C GLU A 87 -2.82 1.76 5.44
N VAL A 88 -2.05 2.77 5.81
CA VAL A 88 -0.72 2.61 6.41
C VAL A 88 -0.76 3.04 7.86
N VAL A 89 -0.10 2.27 8.70
CA VAL A 89 0.07 2.59 10.12
C VAL A 89 1.54 2.87 10.40
N VAL A 90 1.83 4.00 11.04
CA VAL A 90 3.16 4.37 11.54
C VAL A 90 3.10 4.33 13.06
N SER A 91 3.87 3.43 13.68
CA SER A 91 3.93 3.24 15.13
C SER A 91 5.23 3.78 15.72
N ASP A 92 5.13 4.56 16.79
CA ASP A 92 6.27 4.84 17.67
C ASP A 92 6.43 3.62 18.59
N ARG A 93 7.48 2.85 18.38
CA ARG A 93 7.78 1.55 18.98
C ARG A 93 6.86 0.41 18.50
N ASN A 94 7.41 -0.79 18.60
CA ASN A 94 6.73 -2.08 18.41
C ASN A 94 7.55 -3.19 19.07
N ILE A 95 7.53 -4.40 18.51
CA ILE A 95 8.21 -5.59 19.05
C ILE A 95 9.71 -5.40 19.30
N HIS A 96 10.42 -4.66 18.42
CA HIS A 96 11.86 -4.45 18.53
C HIS A 96 12.23 -3.69 19.82
N SER A 97 11.40 -2.73 20.26
CA SER A 97 11.55 -2.15 21.60
C SER A 97 11.45 -3.22 22.69
N SER A 98 10.47 -4.14 22.66
CA SER A 98 10.36 -5.19 23.67
C SER A 98 11.54 -6.17 23.63
N ILE A 99 12.07 -6.49 22.45
CA ILE A 99 13.27 -7.31 22.31
C ILE A 99 14.45 -6.68 23.06
N ILE A 100 14.62 -5.36 22.95
CA ILE A 100 15.73 -4.66 23.62
C ILE A 100 15.42 -4.43 25.09
N TYR A 101 14.25 -3.87 25.45
CA TYR A 101 13.96 -3.46 26.83
C TYR A 101 13.70 -4.66 27.75
N GLN A 102 12.86 -5.62 27.35
CA GLN A 102 12.56 -6.80 28.16
C GLN A 102 13.54 -7.94 27.86
N GLY A 103 13.91 -8.14 26.58
CA GLY A 103 14.75 -9.27 26.18
C GLY A 103 16.22 -9.12 26.54
N VAL A 104 16.81 -7.96 26.26
CA VAL A 104 18.25 -7.68 26.51
C VAL A 104 18.44 -7.02 27.87
N VAL A 105 17.88 -5.85 28.10
CA VAL A 105 18.06 -5.07 29.36
C VAL A 105 17.42 -5.79 30.54
N GLY A 106 16.22 -6.34 30.37
CA GLY A 106 15.49 -7.11 31.39
C GLY A 106 15.93 -8.59 31.49
N GLU A 107 16.92 -9.00 30.71
CA GLU A 107 17.52 -10.36 30.73
C GLU A 107 16.50 -11.52 30.54
N LEU A 108 15.31 -11.24 29.99
CA LEU A 108 14.30 -12.28 29.73
C LEU A 108 14.68 -13.22 28.58
N GLY A 109 15.55 -12.76 27.69
CA GLY A 109 15.92 -13.47 26.46
C GLY A 109 15.00 -13.16 25.29
N ILE A 110 15.62 -13.07 24.11
CA ILE A 110 14.97 -12.64 22.86
C ILE A 110 13.90 -13.62 22.41
N ASP A 111 14.19 -14.92 22.47
CA ASP A 111 13.27 -15.98 22.05
C ASP A 111 11.96 -15.94 22.86
N THR A 112 12.06 -15.72 24.17
CA THR A 112 10.88 -15.61 25.05
C THR A 112 10.04 -14.40 24.64
N VAL A 113 10.66 -13.24 24.38
CA VAL A 113 9.95 -12.04 23.93
C VAL A 113 9.30 -12.28 22.58
N CYS A 114 9.99 -12.90 21.63
CA CYS A 114 9.42 -13.24 20.33
C CYS A 114 8.24 -14.21 20.46
N GLN A 115 8.36 -15.22 21.32
CA GLN A 115 7.31 -16.22 21.53
C GLN A 115 6.02 -15.60 22.09
N VAL A 116 6.09 -14.77 23.12
CA VAL A 116 4.88 -14.13 23.71
C VAL A 116 4.24 -13.11 22.79
N ASN A 117 4.95 -12.63 21.77
CA ASN A 117 4.47 -11.69 20.75
C ASN A 117 4.16 -12.35 19.40
N SER A 118 4.30 -13.67 19.26
CA SER A 118 4.27 -14.38 17.97
C SER A 118 3.00 -14.17 17.14
N ALA A 119 1.87 -13.80 17.77
CA ALA A 119 0.60 -13.53 17.12
C ALA A 119 0.36 -12.03 16.85
N SER A 120 1.31 -11.15 17.14
CA SER A 120 1.21 -9.71 16.81
C SER A 120 1.48 -9.43 15.33
N MET A 121 1.07 -8.25 14.86
CA MET A 121 1.39 -7.82 13.49
C MET A 121 2.88 -7.60 13.33
N ILE A 122 3.40 -8.01 12.16
CA ILE A 122 4.83 -7.94 11.83
C ILE A 122 5.11 -6.59 11.16
N PRO A 123 6.07 -5.79 11.64
CA PRO A 123 6.47 -4.58 10.91
C PRO A 123 6.97 -4.90 9.50
N ASP A 124 6.39 -4.25 8.49
CA ASP A 124 6.87 -4.35 7.11
C ASP A 124 8.17 -3.55 6.92
N LEU A 125 8.30 -2.44 7.64
CA LEU A 125 9.48 -1.58 7.66
C LEU A 125 9.76 -1.13 9.09
N VAL A 126 10.97 -1.35 9.55
CA VAL A 126 11.50 -0.87 10.84
C VAL A 126 12.51 0.24 10.56
N VAL A 127 12.27 1.42 11.09
CA VAL A 127 13.15 2.59 10.95
C VAL A 127 13.85 2.83 12.27
N TRP A 128 15.14 2.57 12.33
CA TRP A 128 15.93 2.79 13.54
C TRP A 128 16.51 4.20 13.56
N ILE A 129 16.05 5.00 14.52
CA ILE A 129 16.56 6.34 14.80
C ILE A 129 17.58 6.25 15.92
N ASP A 130 18.80 6.65 15.61
CA ASP A 130 19.89 6.71 16.56
C ASP A 130 20.32 8.15 16.83
N CYS A 131 20.78 8.41 18.04
CA CYS A 131 21.48 9.64 18.38
C CYS A 131 22.49 9.39 19.50
N ASP A 132 23.42 10.32 19.63
CA ASP A 132 24.37 10.30 20.72
C ASP A 132 23.67 10.24 22.10
N PRO A 133 24.10 9.33 23.03
CA PRO A 133 23.44 9.15 24.31
C PRO A 133 23.41 10.41 25.17
N ASP A 134 24.43 11.26 25.14
CA ASP A 134 24.49 12.48 25.95
C ASP A 134 23.44 13.50 25.43
N ARG A 135 23.27 13.60 24.10
CA ARG A 135 22.19 14.38 23.48
C ARG A 135 20.80 13.83 23.78
N ALA A 136 20.67 12.51 23.80
CA ALA A 136 19.39 11.87 24.15
C ALA A 136 19.00 12.24 25.58
N ILE A 137 19.90 12.14 26.54
CA ILE A 137 19.70 12.51 27.94
C ILE A 137 19.37 14.00 28.08
N GLU A 138 20.07 14.88 27.37
CA GLU A 138 19.80 16.31 27.36
C GLU A 138 18.37 16.60 26.87
N ARG A 139 17.96 15.98 25.79
CA ARG A 139 16.59 16.10 25.24
C ARG A 139 15.52 15.60 26.23
N ILE A 140 15.78 14.48 26.91
CA ILE A 140 14.89 13.94 27.94
C ILE A 140 14.75 14.95 29.09
N LYS A 141 15.85 15.48 29.64
CA LYS A 141 15.85 16.48 30.69
C LYS A 141 15.06 17.74 30.32
N HIS A 142 15.24 18.23 29.09
CA HIS A 142 14.48 19.38 28.60
C HIS A 142 12.98 19.07 28.43
N ALA A 143 12.60 17.87 28.06
CA ALA A 143 11.20 17.46 27.97
C ALA A 143 10.57 17.31 29.36
N THR A 144 11.27 16.70 30.30
CA THR A 144 10.84 16.52 31.71
C THR A 144 10.64 17.85 32.41
N LEU A 145 11.52 18.85 32.22
CA LEU A 145 11.36 20.20 32.76
C LEU A 145 10.09 20.90 32.26
N ARG A 146 9.60 20.58 31.07
CA ARG A 146 8.34 21.10 30.52
C ARG A 146 7.11 20.39 31.07
N MET A 147 7.24 19.15 31.54
CA MET A 147 6.13 18.31 32.01
C MET A 147 5.99 18.24 33.54
N SER A 148 6.80 18.95 34.31
CA SER A 148 6.78 19.02 35.79
C SER A 148 6.72 17.65 36.50
N SER A 149 7.36 16.62 35.95
CA SER A 149 7.49 15.31 36.60
C SER A 149 8.91 15.17 37.18
N ASP A 150 9.02 15.03 38.51
CA ASP A 150 10.30 14.91 39.22
C ASP A 150 10.86 13.48 39.28
N LYS A 151 10.25 12.51 38.57
CA LYS A 151 10.69 11.14 38.62
C LYS A 151 11.38 10.75 37.31
N GLN A 152 12.68 10.50 37.41
CA GLN A 152 13.46 9.81 36.36
C GLN A 152 12.95 8.38 36.24
N GLU A 153 12.55 7.97 35.04
CA GLU A 153 12.14 6.58 34.80
C GLU A 153 13.38 5.65 34.83
N TYR A 154 13.18 4.38 35.19
CA TYR A 154 14.25 3.39 35.36
C TYR A 154 15.17 3.31 34.12
N PHE A 155 14.63 3.45 32.92
CA PHE A 155 15.39 3.34 31.66
C PHE A 155 16.13 4.64 31.26
N GLU A 156 16.07 5.73 32.05
CA GLU A 156 16.66 7.03 31.71
C GLU A 156 18.08 7.24 32.26
N THR A 157 18.72 6.20 32.82
CA THR A 157 20.10 6.30 33.28
C THR A 157 21.08 6.20 32.11
N PRO A 158 22.24 6.90 32.17
CA PRO A 158 23.22 6.88 31.09
C PRO A 158 23.72 5.49 30.74
N GLU A 159 23.88 4.63 31.74
CA GLU A 159 24.38 3.25 31.56
C GLU A 159 23.35 2.42 30.82
N ILE A 160 22.09 2.48 31.23
CA ILE A 160 21.00 1.75 30.56
C ILE A 160 20.77 2.26 29.14
N GLN A 161 20.83 3.58 28.92
CA GLN A 161 20.71 4.14 27.57
C GLN A 161 21.84 3.67 26.63
N LYS A 162 23.06 3.50 27.14
CA LYS A 162 24.15 2.88 26.36
C LYS A 162 23.87 1.42 26.02
N THR A 163 23.37 0.66 27.01
CA THR A 163 22.99 -0.75 26.78
C THR A 163 21.85 -0.87 25.76
N ILE A 164 20.83 0.01 25.84
CA ILE A 164 19.74 0.06 24.88
C ILE A 164 20.27 0.37 23.47
N ARG A 165 21.14 1.38 23.34
CA ARG A 165 21.73 1.74 22.05
C ARG A 165 22.53 0.58 21.47
N GLN A 166 23.39 -0.05 22.28
CA GLN A 166 24.17 -1.21 21.86
C GLN A 166 23.26 -2.37 21.45
N GLY A 167 22.20 -2.65 22.22
CA GLY A 167 21.23 -3.70 21.87
C GLY A 167 20.52 -3.44 20.54
N PHE A 168 20.17 -2.18 20.21
CA PHE A 168 19.64 -1.84 18.90
C PHE A 168 20.70 -2.00 17.80
N ASP A 169 21.95 -1.62 18.06
CA ASP A 169 23.06 -1.82 17.12
C ASP A 169 23.26 -3.31 16.81
N ASP A 170 23.39 -4.12 17.83
CA ASP A 170 23.57 -5.59 17.73
C ASP A 170 22.37 -6.25 17.00
N LEU A 171 21.15 -5.75 17.23
CA LEU A 171 19.94 -6.22 16.57
C LEU A 171 19.97 -5.91 15.08
N PHE A 172 20.33 -4.69 14.71
CA PHE A 172 20.26 -4.23 13.33
C PHE A 172 21.51 -4.58 12.52
N THR A 173 22.65 -4.83 13.14
CA THR A 173 23.83 -5.42 12.49
C THR A 173 23.71 -6.94 12.30
N GLY A 174 22.73 -7.60 12.97
CA GLY A 174 22.48 -9.01 12.89
C GLY A 174 23.32 -9.85 13.88
N GLU A 175 24.00 -9.23 14.83
CA GLU A 175 24.66 -9.92 15.94
C GLU A 175 23.64 -10.57 16.87
N ILE A 176 22.49 -9.89 17.05
CA ILE A 176 21.31 -10.46 17.68
C ILE A 176 20.38 -11.00 16.60
N GLN A 177 20.12 -12.29 16.62
CA GLN A 177 19.16 -12.94 15.72
C GLN A 177 17.77 -12.95 16.32
N VAL A 178 16.78 -12.57 15.53
CA VAL A 178 15.37 -12.55 15.91
C VAL A 178 14.67 -13.75 15.32
N ALA A 179 13.84 -14.42 16.13
CA ALA A 179 13.09 -15.58 15.68
C ALA A 179 11.96 -15.19 14.70
N SER A 180 11.62 -16.13 13.81
CA SER A 180 10.43 -15.98 12.95
C SER A 180 9.16 -15.79 13.81
N PRO A 181 8.22 -14.90 13.38
CA PRO A 181 8.13 -14.28 12.07
C PRO A 181 8.81 -12.90 11.94
N PHE A 182 9.44 -12.39 12.99
CA PHE A 182 9.98 -11.02 13.02
C PHE A 182 11.31 -10.87 12.27
N ASP A 183 11.97 -11.98 11.91
CA ASP A 183 13.11 -12.04 11.00
C ASP A 183 12.82 -11.54 9.59
N LYS A 184 11.53 -11.41 9.22
CA LYS A 184 11.07 -10.97 7.89
C LYS A 184 11.00 -9.45 7.73
N CYS A 185 11.16 -8.70 8.82
CA CYS A 185 11.09 -7.25 8.79
C CYS A 185 12.18 -6.65 7.90
N CYS A 186 11.81 -5.67 7.06
CA CYS A 186 12.80 -4.83 6.41
C CYS A 186 13.29 -3.78 7.41
N ILE A 187 14.58 -3.77 7.71
CA ILE A 187 15.16 -2.86 8.69
C ILE A 187 16.03 -1.84 7.96
N VAL A 188 15.87 -0.56 8.33
CA VAL A 188 16.67 0.55 7.82
C VAL A 188 17.21 1.39 8.97
N GLY A 189 18.46 1.78 8.87
CA GLY A 189 19.18 2.54 9.90
C GLY A 189 20.59 2.01 10.11
N PRO A 190 21.35 2.59 11.06
CA PRO A 190 20.94 3.71 11.95
C PRO A 190 20.75 5.03 11.20
N ILE A 191 19.62 5.68 11.41
CA ILE A 191 19.42 7.05 10.94
C ILE A 191 19.85 8.01 12.06
N LEU A 192 21.04 8.54 11.93
CA LEU A 192 21.61 9.46 12.91
C LEU A 192 20.82 10.77 12.93
N ASN A 193 20.23 11.09 14.09
CA ASN A 193 19.47 12.30 14.35
C ASN A 193 20.29 13.31 15.16
N GLU A 194 21.39 13.75 14.57
CA GLU A 194 22.31 14.74 15.17
C GLU A 194 22.22 16.11 14.51
N GLY A 195 21.60 16.18 13.34
CA GLY A 195 21.38 17.41 12.57
C GLY A 195 20.02 18.08 12.81
N GLY A 196 19.63 18.94 11.90
CA GLY A 196 18.34 19.59 11.88
C GLY A 196 17.22 18.70 11.34
N LEU A 197 15.95 19.16 11.52
CA LEU A 197 14.77 18.43 11.04
C LEU A 197 14.76 18.17 9.53
N ASP A 198 15.31 19.09 8.75
CA ASP A 198 15.39 18.94 7.28
C ASP A 198 16.32 17.81 6.89
N GLU A 199 17.44 17.64 7.60
CA GLU A 199 18.36 16.53 7.36
C GLU A 199 17.71 15.19 7.70
N LEU A 200 17.06 15.08 8.86
CA LEU A 200 16.29 13.89 9.23
C LEU A 200 15.21 13.59 8.19
N ARG A 201 14.50 14.60 7.70
CA ARG A 201 13.48 14.46 6.67
C ARG A 201 14.06 13.92 5.36
N GLN A 202 15.22 14.39 4.91
CA GLN A 202 15.86 13.88 3.69
C GLN A 202 16.31 12.42 3.84
N LYS A 203 16.89 12.05 4.99
CA LYS A 203 17.27 10.67 5.28
C LYS A 203 16.04 9.75 5.26
N LEU A 204 14.99 10.09 5.99
CA LEU A 204 13.73 9.32 6.03
C LEU A 204 13.07 9.21 4.65
N LYS A 205 13.07 10.28 3.87
CA LYS A 205 12.55 10.29 2.50
C LYS A 205 13.35 9.34 1.59
N HIS A 206 14.66 9.30 1.76
CA HIS A 206 15.54 8.38 1.02
C HIS A 206 15.17 6.92 1.33
N GLU A 207 15.09 6.56 2.59
CA GLU A 207 14.79 5.19 3.03
C GLU A 207 13.39 4.72 2.59
N LEU A 208 12.35 5.56 2.77
CA LEU A 208 11.01 5.27 2.25
C LEU A 208 11.03 5.01 0.74
N ARG A 209 11.76 5.83 0.00
CA ARG A 209 11.87 5.67 -1.45
C ARG A 209 12.55 4.35 -1.82
N GLN A 210 13.63 3.99 -1.14
CA GLN A 210 14.32 2.71 -1.35
C GLN A 210 13.42 1.52 -1.04
N PHE A 211 12.70 1.56 0.08
CA PHE A 211 11.75 0.53 0.47
C PHE A 211 10.67 0.33 -0.60
N PHE A 212 9.97 1.37 -1.00
CA PHE A 212 8.89 1.25 -1.96
C PHE A 212 9.35 0.99 -3.41
N ASN A 213 10.56 1.38 -3.78
CA ASN A 213 11.13 1.01 -5.08
C ASN A 213 11.29 -0.50 -5.24
N ARG A 214 11.54 -1.23 -4.16
CA ARG A 214 11.63 -2.69 -4.15
C ARG A 214 10.26 -3.36 -4.28
N ARG A 215 9.15 -2.61 -4.14
CA ARG A 215 7.77 -3.09 -4.18
C ARG A 215 7.54 -4.31 -3.25
N PRO A 216 7.83 -4.20 -1.95
CA PRO A 216 7.69 -5.32 -1.03
C PRO A 216 6.24 -5.77 -0.96
N ALA A 217 6.03 -7.09 -0.86
CA ALA A 217 4.73 -7.62 -0.51
C ALA A 217 4.44 -7.29 0.98
N PRO A 218 3.22 -6.89 1.34
CA PRO A 218 2.88 -6.69 2.74
C PRO A 218 2.91 -8.00 3.52
N LEU A 219 3.42 -7.96 4.74
CA LEU A 219 3.62 -9.15 5.57
C LEU A 219 2.33 -9.60 6.28
N ASN A 220 1.41 -8.69 6.57
CA ASN A 220 0.26 -8.94 7.42
C ASN A 220 -1.06 -9.12 6.68
N VAL A 221 -1.13 -8.77 5.41
CA VAL A 221 -2.36 -8.77 4.63
C VAL A 221 -2.13 -9.30 3.22
N ASP A 222 -3.15 -9.94 2.67
CA ASP A 222 -3.14 -10.35 1.27
C ASP A 222 -3.38 -9.12 0.38
N ALA A 223 -2.38 -8.77 -0.44
CA ALA A 223 -2.43 -7.61 -1.33
C ALA A 223 -3.60 -7.68 -2.33
N ASP A 224 -3.95 -8.87 -2.79
CA ASP A 224 -5.06 -9.06 -3.72
C ASP A 224 -6.42 -8.81 -3.04
N LYS A 225 -6.57 -9.22 -1.76
CA LYS A 225 -7.77 -8.91 -0.97
C LYS A 225 -7.92 -7.41 -0.73
N VAL A 226 -6.83 -6.72 -0.41
CA VAL A 226 -6.83 -5.27 -0.26
C VAL A 226 -7.21 -4.58 -1.57
N ASP A 227 -6.66 -5.03 -2.68
CA ASP A 227 -6.97 -4.47 -4.00
C ASP A 227 -8.46 -4.65 -4.37
N ARG A 228 -9.03 -5.81 -4.08
CA ARG A 228 -10.47 -6.06 -4.27
C ARG A 228 -11.34 -5.19 -3.37
N TYR A 229 -10.95 -5.03 -2.11
CA TYR A 229 -11.66 -4.12 -1.19
C TYR A 229 -11.68 -2.69 -1.74
N LEU A 230 -10.53 -2.18 -2.20
CA LEU A 230 -10.43 -0.83 -2.77
C LEU A 230 -11.22 -0.69 -4.07
N LEU A 231 -11.25 -1.71 -4.91
CA LEU A 231 -12.06 -1.73 -6.13
C LEU A 231 -13.55 -1.68 -5.79
N ASN A 232 -14.03 -2.51 -4.85
CA ASN A 232 -15.41 -2.51 -4.37
C ASN A 232 -15.82 -1.16 -3.80
N LYS A 233 -14.97 -0.59 -2.94
CA LYS A 233 -15.21 0.73 -2.35
C LYS A 233 -15.34 1.80 -3.44
N LEU A 234 -14.43 1.82 -4.39
CA LEU A 234 -14.43 2.79 -5.47
C LEU A 234 -15.69 2.65 -6.35
N ALA A 235 -16.06 1.42 -6.71
CA ALA A 235 -17.29 1.14 -7.48
C ALA A 235 -18.54 1.57 -6.70
N HIS A 236 -18.61 1.31 -5.40
CA HIS A 236 -19.71 1.73 -4.54
C HIS A 236 -19.78 3.27 -4.43
N ASP A 237 -18.66 3.94 -4.20
CA ASP A 237 -18.62 5.41 -4.08
C ASP A 237 -19.08 6.09 -5.39
N VAL A 238 -18.72 5.54 -6.54
CA VAL A 238 -19.19 6.03 -7.85
C VAL A 238 -20.69 5.83 -8.00
N GLN A 239 -21.22 4.67 -7.62
CA GLN A 239 -22.67 4.41 -7.66
C GLN A 239 -23.46 5.35 -6.74
N GLN A 240 -22.92 5.65 -5.54
CA GLN A 240 -23.56 6.61 -4.62
C GLN A 240 -23.56 8.03 -5.16
N GLN A 241 -22.44 8.47 -5.76
CA GLN A 241 -22.36 9.80 -6.37
C GLN A 241 -23.34 10.00 -7.54
N THR A 242 -23.62 8.94 -8.29
CA THR A 242 -24.59 8.98 -9.41
C THR A 242 -26.05 8.97 -8.95
N ARG A 243 -26.34 8.60 -7.70
CA ARG A 243 -27.68 8.67 -7.09
C ARG A 243 -28.04 10.03 -6.52
N LEU A 244 -27.14 11.01 -6.52
CA LEU A 244 -27.42 12.34 -6.04
C LEU A 244 -28.45 13.04 -6.96
N PRO A 245 -29.42 13.80 -6.40
CA PRO A 245 -30.39 14.54 -7.18
C PRO A 245 -29.69 15.49 -8.16
N GLY A 246 -30.04 15.40 -9.45
CA GLY A 246 -29.44 16.20 -10.51
C GLY A 246 -28.20 15.60 -11.17
N ALA A 247 -27.75 14.42 -10.79
CA ALA A 247 -26.73 13.71 -11.55
C ALA A 247 -27.30 13.21 -12.89
N PRO A 248 -26.60 13.40 -14.04
CA PRO A 248 -27.09 12.88 -15.32
C PRO A 248 -27.24 11.38 -15.28
N MET A 249 -28.43 10.86 -15.63
CA MET A 249 -28.73 9.42 -15.62
C MET A 249 -27.81 8.58 -16.51
N GLU A 250 -27.23 9.17 -17.54
CA GLU A 250 -26.26 8.53 -18.46
C GLU A 250 -24.98 8.05 -17.79
N ARG A 251 -24.68 8.50 -16.56
CA ARG A 251 -23.48 8.08 -15.80
C ARG A 251 -23.69 6.82 -14.95
N THR A 252 -24.92 6.32 -14.84
CA THR A 252 -25.23 5.14 -14.01
C THR A 252 -25.01 3.80 -14.70
N SER A 253 -24.85 3.79 -16.00
CA SER A 253 -24.64 2.55 -16.73
C SER A 253 -23.17 2.19 -16.80
N VAL A 254 -22.68 1.49 -15.80
CA VAL A 254 -21.53 0.60 -15.97
C VAL A 254 -22.00 -0.55 -16.87
N HIS A 255 -22.32 -0.25 -18.13
CA HIS A 255 -22.76 -1.26 -19.08
C HIS A 255 -21.60 -2.19 -19.44
N ILE A 256 -21.95 -3.42 -19.60
CA ILE A 256 -21.12 -4.44 -20.21
C ILE A 256 -20.99 -4.27 -21.72
N GLY A 257 -21.78 -3.49 -22.34
CA GLY A 257 -21.49 -2.90 -23.64
C GLY A 257 -20.13 -2.18 -23.73
N TRP A 258 -19.35 -2.30 -22.64
CA TRP A 258 -18.02 -1.73 -22.54
C TRP A 258 -17.00 -2.38 -23.47
N LEU A 259 -17.24 -3.60 -23.92
CA LEU A 259 -16.41 -4.26 -24.93
C LEU A 259 -16.91 -4.03 -26.37
N SER A 260 -18.01 -3.28 -26.57
CA SER A 260 -18.62 -2.87 -27.84
C SER A 260 -18.04 -3.50 -29.11
N GLY A 261 -18.52 -4.71 -29.44
CA GLY A 261 -18.18 -5.39 -30.71
C GLY A 261 -16.79 -6.01 -30.82
N GLN A 262 -15.92 -5.84 -29.83
CA GLN A 262 -14.57 -6.45 -29.80
C GLN A 262 -14.43 -7.42 -28.63
N SER A 263 -13.75 -8.54 -28.86
CA SER A 263 -13.32 -9.41 -27.76
C SER A 263 -12.23 -8.74 -26.89
N PRO A 264 -12.03 -9.21 -25.65
CA PRO A 264 -10.90 -8.78 -24.83
C PRO A 264 -9.55 -8.85 -25.55
N ALA A 265 -9.29 -9.93 -26.27
CA ALA A 265 -8.07 -10.11 -27.06
C ALA A 265 -7.93 -9.08 -28.19
N GLN A 266 -9.02 -8.78 -28.90
CA GLN A 266 -9.04 -7.74 -29.94
C GLN A 266 -8.80 -6.34 -29.36
N TRP A 267 -9.34 -6.04 -28.17
CA TRP A 267 -9.04 -4.80 -27.46
C TRP A 267 -7.56 -4.66 -27.11
N MET A 268 -6.90 -5.77 -26.74
CA MET A 268 -5.46 -5.77 -26.48
C MET A 268 -4.67 -5.43 -27.74
N GLN A 269 -5.07 -5.99 -28.91
CA GLN A 269 -4.43 -5.69 -30.19
C GLN A 269 -4.65 -4.24 -30.61
N THR A 270 -5.89 -3.76 -30.55
CA THR A 270 -6.21 -2.35 -30.87
C THR A 270 -5.40 -1.37 -30.01
N ALA A 271 -5.27 -1.66 -28.71
CA ALA A 271 -4.50 -0.81 -27.82
C ALA A 271 -3.00 -0.80 -28.16
N GLU A 272 -2.45 -1.94 -28.55
CA GLU A 272 -1.06 -2.06 -28.97
C GLU A 272 -0.79 -1.27 -30.26
N ASP A 273 -1.61 -1.46 -31.29
CA ASP A 273 -1.47 -0.81 -32.59
C ASP A 273 -1.55 0.73 -32.47
N GLU A 274 -2.49 1.23 -31.68
CA GLU A 274 -2.64 2.67 -31.44
C GLU A 274 -1.47 3.24 -30.64
N TRP A 275 -0.95 2.48 -29.68
CA TRP A 275 0.20 2.90 -28.90
C TRP A 275 1.47 2.96 -29.73
N ASP A 276 1.71 1.98 -30.57
CA ASP A 276 2.84 1.94 -31.49
C ASP A 276 2.78 3.12 -32.47
N SER A 277 1.58 3.46 -32.93
CA SER A 277 1.33 4.64 -33.73
C SER A 277 1.64 5.94 -32.97
N ALA A 278 1.34 6.00 -31.69
CA ALA A 278 1.67 7.17 -30.85
C ALA A 278 3.19 7.25 -30.58
N GLN A 279 3.84 6.12 -30.35
CA GLN A 279 5.29 6.05 -30.15
C GLN A 279 6.06 6.50 -31.39
N ALA A 280 5.59 6.10 -32.58
CA ALA A 280 6.20 6.52 -33.84
C ALA A 280 6.12 8.06 -34.07
N ARG A 281 5.10 8.71 -33.47
CA ARG A 281 4.92 10.17 -33.57
C ARG A 281 5.71 10.94 -32.51
N GLN A 282 5.96 10.34 -31.34
CA GLN A 282 6.56 11.05 -30.19
C GLN A 282 7.57 10.14 -29.46
N SER A 283 8.83 10.52 -29.49
CA SER A 283 9.94 9.77 -28.91
C SER A 283 9.87 9.60 -27.37
N ASP A 284 9.09 10.42 -26.66
CA ASP A 284 8.97 10.39 -25.21
C ASP A 284 7.95 9.36 -24.70
N VAL A 285 7.15 8.73 -25.57
CA VAL A 285 6.19 7.71 -25.21
C VAL A 285 6.94 6.39 -24.97
N PRO A 286 6.74 5.72 -23.83
CA PRO A 286 7.45 4.48 -23.53
C PRO A 286 7.00 3.33 -24.44
N SER A 287 7.90 2.39 -24.67
CA SER A 287 7.69 1.25 -25.59
C SER A 287 6.66 0.21 -25.13
N ASN A 288 6.07 0.34 -23.94
CA ASN A 288 5.12 -0.63 -23.42
C ASN A 288 3.82 0.03 -22.93
N PRO A 289 2.73 -0.03 -23.71
CA PRO A 289 1.42 0.50 -23.33
C PRO A 289 0.80 -0.27 -22.15
N LEU A 290 1.21 -1.51 -21.97
CA LEU A 290 0.70 -2.42 -20.94
C LEU A 290 1.47 -2.28 -19.62
N ALA A 291 2.26 -1.21 -19.46
CA ALA A 291 2.94 -0.95 -18.20
C ALA A 291 1.92 -0.87 -17.06
N ARG A 292 2.25 -1.55 -15.96
CA ARG A 292 1.39 -1.67 -14.77
C ARG A 292 0.72 -0.35 -14.37
N SER A 293 1.47 0.75 -14.44
CA SER A 293 0.99 2.07 -14.03
C SER A 293 -0.05 2.63 -14.98
N SER A 294 0.08 2.40 -16.31
CA SER A 294 -0.89 2.85 -17.30
C SER A 294 -2.22 2.13 -17.15
N TRP A 295 -2.20 0.81 -16.94
CA TRP A 295 -3.40 0.03 -16.63
C TRP A 295 -4.14 0.58 -15.41
N SER A 296 -3.38 0.93 -14.38
CA SER A 296 -3.93 1.49 -13.15
C SER A 296 -4.66 2.80 -13.38
N ILE A 297 -4.07 3.72 -14.15
CA ILE A 297 -4.66 5.02 -14.43
C ILE A 297 -5.93 4.87 -15.27
N LEU A 298 -5.86 4.12 -16.36
CA LEU A 298 -6.99 3.91 -17.25
C LEU A 298 -8.17 3.25 -16.53
N GLY A 299 -7.91 2.16 -15.80
CA GLY A 299 -8.92 1.46 -15.05
C GLY A 299 -9.58 2.34 -13.98
N THR A 300 -8.79 3.12 -13.23
CA THR A 300 -9.33 4.05 -12.24
C THR A 300 -10.18 5.14 -12.88
N LEU A 301 -9.73 5.73 -13.99
CA LEU A 301 -10.51 6.73 -14.73
C LEU A 301 -11.83 6.17 -15.22
N SER A 302 -11.89 4.91 -15.66
CA SER A 302 -13.15 4.30 -16.12
C SER A 302 -14.18 4.20 -15.00
N LEU A 303 -13.77 3.92 -13.77
CA LEU A 303 -14.63 3.85 -12.59
C LEU A 303 -15.09 5.26 -12.13
N MET A 304 -14.30 6.29 -12.36
CA MET A 304 -14.61 7.67 -11.98
C MET A 304 -15.43 8.40 -13.06
N ALA A 305 -16.34 7.72 -13.71
CA ALA A 305 -17.13 8.24 -14.84
C ALA A 305 -16.25 8.83 -15.96
N GLY A 306 -15.04 8.29 -16.10
CA GLY A 306 -14.08 8.67 -17.11
C GLY A 306 -13.34 9.99 -16.86
N SER A 307 -13.59 10.71 -15.77
CA SER A 307 -12.91 12.00 -15.53
C SER A 307 -12.41 12.15 -14.08
N CYS A 308 -11.22 12.74 -13.92
CA CYS A 308 -10.63 12.96 -12.60
C CYS A 308 -9.51 14.00 -12.63
N GLU A 309 -9.28 14.65 -11.50
CA GLU A 309 -8.08 15.45 -11.23
C GLU A 309 -6.89 14.56 -10.86
N ILE A 310 -5.67 15.01 -11.16
CA ILE A 310 -4.46 14.23 -10.86
C ILE A 310 -4.33 13.87 -9.37
N PRO A 311 -4.53 14.78 -8.40
CA PRO A 311 -4.42 14.42 -6.99
C PRO A 311 -5.42 13.34 -6.56
N ARG A 312 -6.67 13.43 -7.04
CA ARG A 312 -7.71 12.44 -6.76
C ARG A 312 -7.41 11.10 -7.44
N LEU A 313 -7.01 11.13 -8.71
CA LEU A 313 -6.55 9.96 -9.44
C LEU A 313 -5.40 9.25 -8.73
N HIS A 314 -4.38 10.01 -8.30
CA HIS A 314 -3.24 9.47 -7.58
C HIS A 314 -3.65 8.75 -6.30
N LYS A 315 -4.50 9.34 -5.48
CA LYS A 315 -5.04 8.71 -4.26
C LYS A 315 -5.85 7.44 -4.55
N SER A 316 -6.56 7.41 -5.66
CA SER A 316 -7.43 6.28 -6.04
C SER A 316 -6.68 5.11 -6.71
N LEU A 317 -5.40 5.25 -7.04
CA LEU A 317 -4.62 4.19 -7.69
C LEU A 317 -4.39 2.96 -6.81
N GLY A 318 -4.55 3.09 -5.51
CA GLY A 318 -4.34 2.02 -4.56
C GLY A 318 -2.87 1.88 -4.12
N PRO A 319 -2.66 1.38 -2.90
CA PRO A 319 -1.36 1.41 -2.23
C PRO A 319 -0.30 0.52 -2.88
N HIS A 320 -0.66 -0.62 -3.46
CA HIS A 320 0.29 -1.56 -4.07
C HIS A 320 0.91 -1.06 -5.38
N ARG A 321 0.46 0.06 -5.91
CA ARG A 321 0.98 0.65 -7.16
C ARG A 321 2.15 1.59 -6.97
N MET A 322 2.41 2.00 -5.74
CA MET A 322 3.62 2.68 -5.27
C MET A 322 4.24 3.68 -6.25
N VAL A 323 3.43 4.54 -6.85
CA VAL A 323 3.92 5.60 -7.72
C VAL A 323 3.82 6.95 -7.02
N THR A 324 4.80 7.82 -7.21
CA THR A 324 4.73 9.20 -6.72
C THR A 324 3.74 10.03 -7.55
N GLN A 325 3.19 11.09 -6.99
CA GLN A 325 2.32 12.01 -7.73
C GLN A 325 2.99 12.56 -9.00
N ARG A 326 4.29 12.85 -8.95
CA ARG A 326 5.07 13.27 -10.11
C ARG A 326 5.13 12.19 -11.20
N HIS A 327 5.18 10.92 -10.82
CA HIS A 327 5.14 9.81 -11.77
C HIS A 327 3.73 9.70 -12.38
N THR A 328 2.68 9.83 -11.57
CA THR A 328 1.29 9.89 -12.07
C THR A 328 1.09 11.01 -13.09
N GLN A 329 1.60 12.22 -12.81
CA GLN A 329 1.56 13.33 -13.76
C GLN A 329 2.22 13.01 -15.09
N ARG A 330 3.37 12.33 -15.07
CA ARG A 330 4.09 11.91 -16.27
C ARG A 330 3.32 10.87 -17.08
N LEU A 331 2.73 9.89 -16.39
CA LEU A 331 1.90 8.86 -17.04
C LEU A 331 0.65 9.47 -17.69
N VAL A 332 -0.01 10.40 -17.00
CA VAL A 332 -1.15 11.13 -17.55
C VAL A 332 -0.74 11.90 -18.80
N LYS A 333 0.41 12.57 -18.80
CA LYS A 333 0.95 13.24 -19.98
C LYS A 333 1.13 12.27 -21.16
N TRP A 334 1.71 11.10 -20.94
CA TRP A 334 1.89 10.10 -22.02
C TRP A 334 0.57 9.57 -22.56
N LEU A 335 -0.43 9.33 -21.70
CA LEU A 335 -1.76 8.92 -22.16
C LEU A 335 -2.48 10.02 -22.94
N GLU A 336 -2.23 11.28 -22.61
CA GLU A 336 -2.73 12.43 -23.38
C GLU A 336 -2.04 12.52 -24.76
N GLU A 337 -0.71 12.35 -24.82
CA GLU A 337 0.08 12.29 -26.04
C GLU A 337 -0.34 11.12 -26.96
N ALA A 338 -0.68 9.97 -26.37
CA ALA A 338 -1.24 8.82 -27.07
C ALA A 338 -2.71 9.01 -27.50
N ASN A 339 -3.34 10.14 -27.14
CA ASN A 339 -4.72 10.46 -27.44
C ASN A 339 -5.77 9.54 -26.80
N TRP A 340 -5.43 8.87 -25.68
CA TRP A 340 -6.35 8.04 -24.92
C TRP A 340 -7.15 8.82 -23.89
N ILE A 341 -6.58 9.91 -23.39
CA ILE A 341 -7.23 10.86 -22.49
C ILE A 341 -7.07 12.28 -23.05
N HIS A 342 -7.88 13.20 -22.58
CA HIS A 342 -7.76 14.61 -22.91
C HIS A 342 -8.03 15.51 -21.72
N ARG A 343 -7.47 16.71 -21.75
CA ARG A 343 -7.77 17.75 -20.76
C ARG A 343 -9.14 18.30 -21.02
N GLN A 344 -9.92 18.43 -19.97
CA GLN A 344 -11.22 19.04 -20.05
C GLN A 344 -11.04 20.57 -20.07
N GLN A 345 -11.51 21.22 -21.14
CA GLN A 345 -11.33 22.66 -21.31
C GLN A 345 -12.33 23.50 -20.51
N ASN A 346 -13.44 22.90 -20.10
CA ASN A 346 -14.48 23.60 -19.37
C ASN A 346 -14.23 23.57 -17.87
N HIS A 347 -14.43 24.73 -17.23
CA HIS A 347 -14.35 24.84 -15.78
C HIS A 347 -15.40 23.91 -15.12
N ILE A 348 -14.93 22.97 -14.31
CA ILE A 348 -15.80 22.15 -13.47
C ILE A 348 -15.89 22.88 -12.13
N PRO A 349 -17.09 23.29 -11.68
CA PRO A 349 -17.25 23.88 -10.36
C PRO A 349 -16.70 22.96 -9.28
N PHE A 350 -15.93 23.52 -8.35
CA PHE A 350 -15.28 22.82 -7.24
C PHE A 350 -14.08 21.90 -7.59
N ALA A 351 -13.58 21.93 -8.84
CA ALA A 351 -12.34 21.24 -9.18
C ALA A 351 -11.12 22.09 -8.76
N GLU A 352 -10.25 21.55 -7.90
CA GLU A 352 -9.01 22.22 -7.45
C GLU A 352 -7.85 22.01 -8.43
N GLY A 353 -8.11 21.80 -9.70
CA GLY A 353 -7.06 21.53 -10.67
C GLY A 353 -7.55 21.14 -12.04
N GLN A 354 -6.60 20.77 -12.90
CA GLN A 354 -6.91 20.36 -14.25
C GLN A 354 -7.52 18.96 -14.26
N VAL A 355 -8.70 18.81 -14.83
CA VAL A 355 -9.42 17.55 -14.97
C VAL A 355 -9.03 16.87 -16.28
N PHE A 356 -8.72 15.59 -16.20
CA PHE A 356 -8.46 14.71 -17.33
C PHE A 356 -9.66 13.78 -17.54
N LYS A 357 -10.06 13.60 -18.77
CA LYS A 357 -11.15 12.70 -19.15
C LYS A 357 -10.62 11.60 -20.06
N LEU A 358 -11.02 10.36 -19.76
CA LEU A 358 -10.84 9.22 -20.66
C LEU A 358 -11.70 9.43 -21.92
N ARG A 359 -11.15 9.20 -23.10
CA ARG A 359 -11.93 9.25 -24.34
C ARG A 359 -12.89 8.07 -24.41
N ASP A 360 -14.09 8.30 -24.89
CA ASP A 360 -15.17 7.29 -24.93
C ASP A 360 -14.74 6.04 -25.69
N ALA A 361 -13.97 6.17 -26.76
CA ALA A 361 -13.41 5.06 -27.52
C ALA A 361 -12.51 4.12 -26.69
N TRP A 362 -11.99 4.57 -25.56
CA TRP A 362 -11.07 3.80 -24.72
C TRP A 362 -11.70 3.28 -23.42
N ILE A 363 -12.98 3.52 -23.18
CA ILE A 363 -13.66 3.05 -21.97
C ILE A 363 -13.64 1.53 -21.88
N GLY A 364 -13.86 0.82 -22.99
CA GLY A 364 -13.81 -0.64 -23.06
C GLY A 364 -12.46 -1.17 -22.63
N PHE A 365 -11.38 -0.70 -23.24
CA PHE A 365 -10.03 -1.11 -22.89
C PHE A 365 -9.66 -0.75 -21.43
N ALA A 366 -10.04 0.42 -20.97
CA ALA A 366 -9.77 0.85 -19.60
C ALA A 366 -10.43 -0.09 -18.56
N ARG A 367 -11.65 -0.57 -18.84
CA ARG A 367 -12.33 -1.56 -17.99
C ARG A 367 -11.70 -2.94 -18.08
N LEU A 368 -11.28 -3.35 -19.30
CA LEU A 368 -10.54 -4.57 -19.48
C LEU A 368 -9.26 -4.61 -18.64
N THR A 369 -8.56 -3.49 -18.51
CA THR A 369 -7.37 -3.40 -17.64
C THR A 369 -7.68 -3.65 -16.16
N LEU A 370 -8.88 -3.28 -15.70
CA LEU A 370 -9.34 -3.59 -14.34
C LEU A 370 -9.65 -5.07 -14.17
N ALA A 371 -10.39 -5.65 -15.10
CA ALA A 371 -10.77 -7.06 -15.06
C ALA A 371 -9.53 -7.96 -15.10
N MET A 372 -8.65 -7.73 -16.07
CA MET A 372 -7.44 -8.53 -16.32
C MET A 372 -6.23 -8.13 -15.48
N TRP A 373 -6.41 -7.28 -14.49
CA TRP A 373 -5.33 -6.86 -13.60
C TRP A 373 -4.53 -8.02 -12.98
N PRO A 374 -5.15 -9.13 -12.53
CA PRO A 374 -4.43 -10.28 -12.01
C PRO A 374 -3.46 -10.90 -13.01
N PHE A 375 -3.78 -10.84 -14.30
CA PHE A 375 -2.96 -11.37 -15.41
C PHE A 375 -1.96 -10.37 -15.98
N ARG A 376 -1.92 -9.11 -15.54
CA ARG A 376 -1.10 -8.04 -16.16
C ARG A 376 0.38 -8.39 -16.37
N VAL A 377 1.00 -9.09 -15.40
CA VAL A 377 2.41 -9.49 -15.49
C VAL A 377 2.57 -10.63 -16.47
N ALA A 378 1.70 -11.64 -16.38
CA ALA A 378 1.73 -12.79 -17.28
C ALA A 378 1.49 -12.36 -18.74
N LEU A 379 0.49 -11.53 -19.00
CA LEU A 379 0.20 -10.98 -20.33
C LEU A 379 1.36 -10.15 -20.89
N SER A 380 1.94 -9.28 -20.08
CA SER A 380 3.10 -8.47 -20.49
C SER A 380 4.33 -9.32 -20.79
N THR A 381 4.58 -10.34 -19.98
CA THR A 381 5.69 -11.29 -20.20
C THR A 381 5.46 -12.14 -21.44
N TRP A 382 4.23 -12.65 -21.58
CA TRP A 382 3.85 -13.45 -22.74
C TRP A 382 4.04 -12.66 -24.04
N ARG A 383 3.55 -11.42 -24.12
CA ARG A 383 3.69 -10.57 -25.32
C ARG A 383 5.15 -10.28 -25.67
N LYS A 384 5.99 -10.00 -24.65
CA LYS A 384 7.42 -9.79 -24.87
C LYS A 384 8.10 -11.01 -25.50
N ASN A 385 7.67 -12.21 -25.14
CA ASN A 385 8.24 -13.47 -25.65
C ASN A 385 7.59 -13.92 -26.96
N ASN A 386 6.42 -13.42 -27.32
CA ASN A 386 5.62 -13.81 -28.48
C ASN A 386 5.10 -12.58 -29.25
N PRO A 387 5.97 -11.72 -29.80
CA PRO A 387 5.57 -10.43 -30.38
C PRO A 387 4.64 -10.57 -31.59
N GLU A 388 4.77 -11.65 -32.37
CA GLU A 388 4.00 -11.86 -33.59
C GLU A 388 2.77 -12.77 -33.40
N VAL A 389 2.56 -13.30 -32.19
CA VAL A 389 1.45 -14.22 -31.94
C VAL A 389 0.18 -13.41 -31.61
N PRO A 390 -0.98 -13.72 -32.23
CA PRO A 390 -2.23 -13.02 -31.93
C PRO A 390 -2.62 -13.11 -30.46
N TRP A 391 -3.19 -12.03 -29.92
CA TRP A 391 -3.60 -11.91 -28.52
C TRP A 391 -4.64 -12.96 -28.10
N GLU A 392 -5.42 -13.51 -29.04
CA GLU A 392 -6.40 -14.57 -28.79
C GLU A 392 -5.77 -15.80 -28.13
N LYS A 393 -4.50 -16.11 -28.45
CA LYS A 393 -3.78 -17.25 -27.86
C LYS A 393 -3.14 -16.95 -26.51
N ALA A 394 -3.06 -15.69 -26.11
CA ALA A 394 -2.29 -15.28 -24.95
C ALA A 394 -2.76 -15.97 -23.66
N LEU A 395 -4.05 -15.92 -23.37
CA LEU A 395 -4.59 -16.48 -22.14
C LEU A 395 -4.51 -18.01 -22.12
N GLU A 396 -4.76 -18.67 -23.25
CA GLU A 396 -4.61 -20.12 -23.40
C GLU A 396 -3.18 -20.57 -23.11
N ASP A 397 -2.19 -19.92 -23.72
CA ASP A 397 -0.79 -20.28 -23.54
C ASP A 397 -0.30 -19.99 -22.12
N ILE A 398 -0.79 -18.94 -21.49
CA ILE A 398 -0.49 -18.62 -20.08
C ILE A 398 -1.08 -19.71 -19.17
N LEU A 399 -2.33 -20.09 -19.37
CA LEU A 399 -3.01 -21.07 -18.50
C LEU A 399 -2.49 -22.50 -18.68
N LYS A 400 -1.90 -22.86 -19.83
CA LYS A 400 -1.19 -24.14 -20.01
C LYS A 400 -0.05 -24.36 -19.01
N GLN A 401 0.53 -23.29 -18.45
CA GLN A 401 1.61 -23.40 -17.46
C GLN A 401 1.15 -23.88 -16.09
N SER A 402 -0.13 -23.99 -15.85
CA SER A 402 -0.84 -24.49 -14.66
C SER A 402 -0.05 -24.42 -13.33
N ASN A 403 -0.19 -23.34 -12.59
CA ASN A 403 0.38 -23.21 -11.26
C ASN A 403 -0.60 -22.47 -10.31
N ALA A 404 -0.33 -22.59 -9.01
CA ALA A 404 -1.19 -22.01 -7.99
C ALA A 404 -1.42 -20.49 -8.15
N GLN A 405 -0.41 -19.75 -8.63
CA GLN A 405 -0.51 -18.31 -8.85
C GLN A 405 -1.47 -17.98 -10.02
N LEU A 406 -1.44 -18.76 -11.10
CA LEU A 406 -2.34 -18.57 -12.23
C LEU A 406 -3.77 -18.98 -11.88
N ASN A 407 -3.96 -20.05 -11.11
CA ASN A 407 -5.29 -20.42 -10.62
C ASN A 407 -5.90 -19.30 -9.78
N LYS A 408 -5.12 -18.72 -8.87
CA LYS A 408 -5.53 -17.56 -8.10
C LYS A 408 -5.81 -16.33 -8.98
N ALA A 409 -5.07 -16.15 -10.09
CA ALA A 409 -5.34 -15.06 -11.03
C ALA A 409 -6.67 -15.25 -11.77
N VAL A 410 -7.05 -16.49 -12.11
CA VAL A 410 -8.37 -16.81 -12.67
C VAL A 410 -9.47 -16.43 -11.67
N GLU A 411 -9.40 -16.93 -10.44
CA GLU A 411 -10.39 -16.65 -9.39
C GLU A 411 -10.55 -15.12 -9.16
N ASN A 412 -9.43 -14.43 -9.05
CA ASN A 412 -9.43 -12.98 -8.84
C ASN A 412 -9.99 -12.21 -10.04
N THR A 413 -9.79 -12.68 -11.26
CA THR A 413 -10.34 -12.06 -12.48
C THR A 413 -11.84 -12.24 -12.55
N ILE A 414 -12.33 -13.43 -12.26
CA ILE A 414 -13.76 -13.74 -12.21
C ILE A 414 -14.46 -12.87 -11.15
N GLU A 415 -13.87 -12.76 -9.95
CA GLU A 415 -14.41 -11.91 -8.90
C GLU A 415 -14.44 -10.43 -9.32
N ARG A 416 -13.40 -9.92 -10.00
CA ARG A 416 -13.38 -8.55 -10.55
C ARG A 416 -14.45 -8.33 -11.61
N LEU A 417 -14.66 -9.30 -12.49
CA LEU A 417 -15.73 -9.26 -13.47
C LEU A 417 -17.09 -9.20 -12.78
N ASN A 418 -17.34 -10.00 -11.76
CA ASN A 418 -18.56 -9.93 -10.96
C ASN A 418 -18.78 -8.56 -10.32
N ILE A 419 -17.73 -7.94 -9.77
CA ILE A 419 -17.79 -6.59 -9.20
C ILE A 419 -18.14 -5.55 -10.27
N LEU A 420 -17.44 -5.59 -11.41
CA LEU A 420 -17.61 -4.62 -12.50
C LEU A 420 -18.97 -4.75 -13.18
N THR A 421 -19.58 -5.92 -13.10
CA THR A 421 -20.87 -6.25 -13.73
C THR A 421 -22.03 -6.25 -12.75
N SER A 422 -21.78 -6.03 -11.45
CA SER A 422 -22.82 -6.03 -10.42
C SER A 422 -23.93 -5.01 -10.74
N GLY A 423 -25.18 -5.48 -10.81
CA GLY A 423 -26.35 -4.67 -11.15
C GLY A 423 -26.79 -4.75 -12.63
N HIS A 424 -26.18 -5.62 -13.44
CA HIS A 424 -26.55 -5.88 -14.83
C HIS A 424 -27.04 -7.32 -15.01
N GLU A 425 -28.36 -7.50 -15.17
CA GLU A 425 -29.01 -8.82 -15.20
C GLU A 425 -28.63 -9.69 -16.41
N ASN A 426 -28.13 -9.13 -17.50
CA ASN A 426 -27.93 -9.84 -18.77
C ASN A 426 -26.47 -10.05 -19.14
N CYS A 427 -25.57 -10.11 -18.18
CA CYS A 427 -24.18 -10.25 -18.48
C CYS A 427 -23.58 -11.56 -18.00
N PRO A 428 -23.23 -12.46 -18.93
CA PRO A 428 -22.55 -13.68 -18.57
C PRO A 428 -21.14 -13.37 -18.06
N VAL A 429 -20.91 -13.64 -16.77
CA VAL A 429 -19.59 -13.60 -16.17
C VAL A 429 -19.01 -15.01 -16.22
N PRO A 430 -17.74 -15.20 -16.63
CA PRO A 430 -17.09 -16.48 -16.54
C PRO A 430 -17.09 -17.01 -15.10
N GLU A 431 -17.35 -18.31 -14.93
CA GLU A 431 -17.36 -18.96 -13.61
C GLU A 431 -16.08 -19.80 -13.36
N ASN A 432 -15.35 -20.10 -14.42
CA ASN A 432 -14.15 -20.93 -14.37
C ASN A 432 -13.16 -20.57 -15.50
N ALA A 433 -12.01 -21.23 -15.52
CA ALA A 433 -10.95 -20.97 -16.47
C ALA A 433 -11.37 -21.23 -17.93
N GLU A 434 -12.19 -22.26 -18.20
CA GLU A 434 -12.65 -22.58 -19.56
C GLU A 434 -13.58 -21.49 -20.10
N GLN A 435 -14.52 -21.03 -19.28
CA GLN A 435 -15.40 -19.94 -19.66
C GLN A 435 -14.63 -18.61 -19.79
N LEU A 436 -13.58 -18.40 -18.98
CA LEU A 436 -12.71 -17.23 -19.09
C LEU A 436 -11.93 -17.23 -20.42
N LEU A 437 -11.48 -18.39 -20.90
CA LEU A 437 -10.86 -18.52 -22.23
C LEU A 437 -11.85 -18.20 -23.37
N VAL A 438 -13.08 -18.68 -23.27
CA VAL A 438 -14.13 -18.34 -24.23
C VAL A 438 -14.40 -16.84 -24.23
N TRP A 439 -14.57 -16.25 -23.05
CA TRP A 439 -14.79 -14.81 -22.87
C TRP A 439 -13.64 -13.97 -23.44
N TRP A 440 -12.40 -14.44 -23.29
CA TRP A 440 -11.22 -13.75 -23.81
C TRP A 440 -11.23 -13.58 -25.33
N SER A 441 -11.71 -14.58 -26.05
CA SER A 441 -11.61 -14.69 -27.52
C SER A 441 -12.92 -14.33 -28.23
N MET A 442 -14.03 -14.24 -27.52
CA MET A 442 -15.33 -13.94 -28.14
C MET A 442 -15.74 -12.47 -27.94
N PRO A 443 -16.23 -11.81 -29.00
CA PRO A 443 -16.91 -10.54 -28.83
C PRO A 443 -18.16 -10.73 -27.95
N PRO A 444 -18.54 -9.70 -27.14
CA PRO A 444 -19.77 -9.76 -26.36
C PRO A 444 -20.98 -9.90 -27.30
N PRO A 445 -22.04 -10.57 -26.85
CA PRO A 445 -23.26 -10.70 -27.66
C PRO A 445 -23.80 -9.31 -28.02
N ASP A 446 -24.20 -9.14 -29.26
CA ASP A 446 -24.78 -7.90 -29.77
C ASP A 446 -26.10 -7.61 -29.05
N HIS A 447 -26.16 -6.58 -28.24
CA HIS A 447 -27.37 -6.11 -27.54
C HIS A 447 -28.25 -5.17 -28.38
N SER A 448 -28.01 -5.08 -29.69
CA SER A 448 -28.79 -4.27 -30.62
C SER A 448 -30.15 -4.88 -31.05
N SER A 449 -30.54 -6.02 -30.47
CA SER A 449 -31.75 -6.75 -30.84
C SER A 449 -32.67 -7.10 -29.65
N SER A 450 -32.79 -6.20 -28.66
CA SER A 450 -33.87 -6.32 -27.65
C SER A 450 -34.57 -5.01 -27.42
#